data_2040e0ef3f114ac37710a965b10e6ec6
#
_entry.id   2040e0ef3f114ac37710a965b10e6ec6
#
_cell.length_a   1.000
_cell.length_b   1.000
_cell.length_c   1.000
_cell.angle_alpha   90.00
_cell.angle_beta   90.00
_cell.angle_gamma   90.00
#
_symmetry.space_group_name_H-M   'P 1'
#
loop_
_entity.id
_entity.type
_entity.pdbx_description
1 polymer ?
#
loop_
_entity_poly.entity_id
_entity_poly.type
_entity_poly.pdbx_seq_one_letter_code
_entity_poly.pdbx_strand_id
1 'polypeptide(L)'
;MKTNQLFLLTGLAAVTLPACVQKDKKGVSEKPMNILYIMCDDHSYQTISAYDHRFIETPNIDRIANEGVRFTNSFVANSLSGPSRACLLTGKHSHKNGFTDNTKRFDGSQQTFPKLLQQAGYQTAVVGKWHLTSDPTGFDYWNILIGQGDYYNPYFIDNGEKKQIEGYATNITTDLALDWLDNKRDKNKPFCLLLHHKAPHRTWMPDTCDLDLYEDVVYPVPETFYDKYEGRIAASEQEMNIIKDMDLVYDLKMADKENEIHTTTGLEENGRNLYNRMTPAQKAAWDKHYDPIIKKFKEQKLTGKALAEWKYQQYMHDYMRVIHSVDRNVGRVLDYMEKSGLLENTISVYTSDQGFYMGEHGWFDKRFMYEESFRTPMLVRFPGGVKGDIPEMVQNIDHAATFLQVAGVPVPEDIQGASYLPLLKGEKPKDWRTSLYYHFYEYPAEHAVKRHYGVRTDRYKLIHFYNDIDVWELYDLQNDPMEMHNIYNEPGNEALIDSLKTELNKLQEQYDDPIETELATAKK
;
A
#
# COMPACT_ATOMS: atom_id res chain seq x y z
N MET A 1 -91.82 32.84 53.28
CA MET A 1 -91.18 33.36 53.27
C MET A 1 -90.33 32.74 52.24
N LYS A 2 -89.89 33.49 51.33
CA LYS A 2 -89.40 33.01 50.04
C LYS A 2 -87.89 32.84 50.02
N THR A 3 -87.39 31.64 49.73
CA THR A 3 -86.02 31.27 49.56
C THR A 3 -85.62 31.46 48.07
N ASN A 4 -84.64 32.30 47.82
CA ASN A 4 -84.05 32.44 46.50
C ASN A 4 -82.83 31.54 46.40
N GLN A 5 -82.85 30.61 45.47
CA GLN A 5 -81.68 29.84 45.05
C GLN A 5 -80.94 30.56 43.95
N LEU A 6 -79.64 30.73 44.17
CA LEU A 6 -78.72 31.33 43.18
C LEU A 6 -77.99 30.17 42.44
N PHE A 7 -78.22 30.09 41.18
CA PHE A 7 -77.48 29.11 40.32
C PHE A 7 -76.13 29.71 39.91
N LEU A 8 -75.03 29.05 40.31
CA LEU A 8 -73.71 29.34 39.75
C LEU A 8 -73.52 28.52 38.51
N LEU A 9 -73.32 29.18 37.33
CA LEU A 9 -72.83 28.60 36.10
C LEU A 9 -71.29 28.58 36.17
N THR A 10 -70.72 27.40 36.28
CA THR A 10 -69.29 27.19 36.08
C THR A 10 -69.02 26.94 34.58
N GLY A 11 -68.44 27.93 33.90
CA GLY A 11 -67.98 27.81 32.51
C GLY A 11 -66.67 26.99 32.45
N LEU A 12 -66.73 25.84 31.79
CA LEU A 12 -65.53 25.03 31.45
C LEU A 12 -64.87 25.64 30.21
N ALA A 13 -63.76 26.32 30.39
CA ALA A 13 -62.89 26.75 29.25
C ALA A 13 -62.07 25.57 28.76
N ALA A 14 -62.40 25.02 27.62
CA ALA A 14 -61.57 24.02 26.94
C ALA A 14 -60.32 24.71 26.34
N VAL A 15 -59.16 24.47 26.98
CA VAL A 15 -57.85 24.83 26.46
C VAL A 15 -57.46 23.83 25.39
N THR A 16 -57.60 24.18 24.10
CA THR A 16 -57.03 23.41 22.99
C THR A 16 -55.54 23.70 22.89
N LEU A 17 -54.70 22.78 23.36
CA LEU A 17 -53.27 22.76 23.08
C LEU A 17 -53.07 22.39 21.58
N PRO A 18 -52.26 23.13 20.81
CA PRO A 18 -51.92 22.72 19.47
C PRO A 18 -51.00 21.50 19.60
N ALA A 19 -51.44 20.34 19.15
CA ALA A 19 -50.60 19.19 18.94
C ALA A 19 -49.53 19.58 17.89
N CYS A 20 -48.30 19.76 18.36
CA CYS A 20 -47.14 19.76 17.46
C CYS A 20 -47.08 18.40 16.79
N VAL A 21 -47.55 18.31 15.57
CA VAL A 21 -47.26 17.20 14.67
C VAL A 21 -45.75 17.26 14.39
N GLN A 22 -45.00 16.48 15.17
CA GLN A 22 -43.65 16.13 14.81
C GLN A 22 -43.75 15.43 13.45
N LYS A 23 -43.44 16.16 12.36
CA LYS A 23 -43.16 15.53 11.09
C LYS A 23 -41.94 14.64 11.35
N ASP A 24 -42.20 13.36 11.48
CA ASP A 24 -41.17 12.35 11.29
C ASP A 24 -40.47 12.71 9.98
N LYS A 25 -39.25 13.22 10.09
CA LYS A 25 -38.31 13.22 8.98
C LYS A 25 -38.14 11.72 8.67
N LYS A 26 -38.91 11.21 7.69
CA LYS A 26 -38.56 9.98 7.03
C LYS A 26 -37.11 10.17 6.63
N GLY A 27 -36.20 9.50 7.33
CA GLY A 27 -34.81 9.45 6.98
C GLY A 27 -34.76 9.07 5.51
N VAL A 28 -34.27 9.97 4.69
CA VAL A 28 -33.81 9.60 3.35
C VAL A 28 -32.77 8.52 3.65
N SER A 29 -33.06 7.28 3.32
CA SER A 29 -32.08 6.18 3.38
C SER A 29 -30.96 6.64 2.44
N GLU A 30 -29.89 7.19 3.00
CA GLU A 30 -28.69 7.48 2.23
C GLU A 30 -28.29 6.17 1.58
N LYS A 31 -28.13 6.19 0.25
CA LYS A 31 -27.68 5.00 -0.48
C LYS A 31 -26.35 4.54 0.13
N PRO A 32 -26.19 3.25 0.38
CA PRO A 32 -24.90 2.73 0.85
C PRO A 32 -23.78 3.21 -0.05
N MET A 33 -22.69 3.71 0.55
CA MET A 33 -21.55 4.26 -0.20
C MET A 33 -20.75 3.13 -0.85
N ASN A 34 -20.37 3.30 -2.11
CA ASN A 34 -19.47 2.38 -2.78
C ASN A 34 -18.04 2.56 -2.27
N ILE A 35 -17.23 1.53 -2.43
CA ILE A 35 -15.82 1.50 -2.06
C ILE A 35 -14.98 1.19 -3.31
N LEU A 36 -14.11 2.12 -3.71
CA LEU A 36 -13.08 1.94 -4.71
C LEU A 36 -11.72 2.01 -4.02
N TYR A 37 -10.99 0.90 -3.99
CA TYR A 37 -9.67 0.80 -3.40
C TYR A 37 -8.66 0.46 -4.47
N ILE A 38 -7.79 1.42 -4.82
CA ILE A 38 -6.73 1.27 -5.81
C ILE A 38 -5.42 1.11 -5.05
N MET A 39 -4.78 -0.04 -5.21
CA MET A 39 -3.50 -0.34 -4.57
C MET A 39 -2.46 -0.74 -5.61
N CYS A 40 -1.30 -0.12 -5.55
CA CYS A 40 -0.13 -0.51 -6.32
C CYS A 40 0.81 -1.38 -5.49
N ASP A 41 1.69 -2.11 -6.15
CA ASP A 41 2.69 -2.97 -5.57
C ASP A 41 4.05 -2.27 -5.62
N ASP A 42 4.64 -1.95 -4.47
CA ASP A 42 5.93 -1.25 -4.36
C ASP A 42 5.92 0.22 -4.85
N HIS A 43 4.83 0.97 -4.67
CA HIS A 43 4.80 2.37 -5.05
C HIS A 43 5.29 3.28 -3.92
N SER A 44 6.51 3.81 -4.07
CA SER A 44 7.07 4.79 -3.14
C SER A 44 6.22 6.07 -3.11
N TYR A 45 5.93 6.58 -1.90
CA TYR A 45 5.23 7.86 -1.76
C TYR A 45 6.00 9.03 -2.41
N GLN A 46 7.32 8.95 -2.50
CA GLN A 46 8.19 9.95 -3.12
C GLN A 46 7.98 10.10 -4.64
N THR A 47 7.33 9.14 -5.28
CA THR A 47 7.07 9.13 -6.72
C THR A 47 5.61 9.43 -7.07
N ILE A 48 4.94 10.17 -6.19
CA ILE A 48 3.60 10.73 -6.37
C ILE A 48 3.68 12.23 -6.16
N SER A 49 3.33 13.03 -7.18
CA SER A 49 3.51 14.49 -7.11
C SER A 49 2.73 15.17 -5.99
N ALA A 50 1.61 14.59 -5.54
CA ALA A 50 0.92 15.07 -4.34
C ALA A 50 1.80 15.02 -3.06
N TYR A 51 2.84 14.21 -3.01
CA TYR A 51 3.80 14.13 -1.90
C TYR A 51 5.13 14.82 -2.22
N ASP A 52 5.63 14.63 -3.45
CA ASP A 52 6.97 15.07 -3.84
C ASP A 52 7.06 15.26 -5.36
N HIS A 53 7.45 16.46 -5.80
CA HIS A 53 7.58 16.80 -7.22
C HIS A 53 8.97 16.53 -7.82
N ARG A 54 9.91 15.94 -7.04
CA ARG A 54 11.31 15.76 -7.49
C ARG A 54 11.48 14.79 -8.64
N PHE A 55 10.60 13.79 -8.76
CA PHE A 55 10.83 12.67 -9.67
C PHE A 55 9.87 12.64 -10.85
N ILE A 56 8.58 12.83 -10.63
CA ILE A 56 7.54 12.67 -11.64
C ILE A 56 6.29 13.47 -11.28
N GLU A 57 5.51 13.86 -12.30
CA GLU A 57 4.15 14.37 -12.12
C GLU A 57 3.13 13.24 -12.32
N THR A 58 2.19 13.13 -11.39
CA THR A 58 1.11 12.11 -11.37
C THR A 58 -0.26 12.78 -11.31
N PRO A 59 -0.65 13.55 -12.35
CA PRO A 59 -1.82 14.43 -12.29
C PRO A 59 -3.14 13.69 -12.06
N ASN A 60 -3.25 12.43 -12.48
CA ASN A 60 -4.47 11.66 -12.28
C ASN A 60 -4.60 11.11 -10.85
N ILE A 61 -3.50 10.60 -10.29
CA ILE A 61 -3.45 10.18 -8.88
C ILE A 61 -3.71 11.38 -7.98
N ASP A 62 -3.14 12.53 -8.30
CA ASP A 62 -3.29 13.77 -7.55
C ASP A 62 -4.74 14.29 -7.50
N ARG A 63 -5.61 13.90 -8.45
CA ARG A 63 -7.06 14.22 -8.38
C ARG A 63 -7.69 13.75 -7.08
N ILE A 64 -7.28 12.56 -6.59
CA ILE A 64 -7.79 12.00 -5.32
C ILE A 64 -7.37 12.89 -4.14
N ALA A 65 -6.11 13.35 -4.12
CA ALA A 65 -5.62 14.26 -3.09
C ALA A 65 -6.28 15.64 -3.17
N ASN A 66 -6.39 16.21 -4.37
CA ASN A 66 -6.95 17.55 -4.61
C ASN A 66 -8.45 17.64 -4.27
N GLU A 67 -9.17 16.54 -4.45
CA GLU A 67 -10.60 16.43 -4.13
C GLU A 67 -10.87 15.84 -2.74
N GLY A 68 -9.84 15.38 -2.04
CA GLY A 68 -9.92 14.71 -0.76
C GLY A 68 -8.79 15.06 0.19
N VAL A 69 -8.22 14.04 0.81
CA VAL A 69 -7.16 14.18 1.81
C VAL A 69 -5.91 13.39 1.41
N ARG A 70 -4.77 13.90 1.85
CA ARG A 70 -3.49 13.21 1.86
C ARG A 70 -3.10 12.87 3.30
N PHE A 71 -2.98 11.58 3.61
CA PHE A 71 -2.39 11.18 4.88
C PHE A 71 -0.87 11.32 4.81
N THR A 72 -0.31 12.16 5.66
CA THR A 72 1.14 12.38 5.67
C THR A 72 1.89 11.36 6.50
N ASN A 73 1.18 10.58 7.32
CA ASN A 73 1.72 9.53 8.19
C ASN A 73 0.90 8.23 8.03
N SER A 74 1.02 7.58 6.87
CA SER A 74 0.43 6.28 6.59
C SER A 74 1.51 5.21 6.50
N PHE A 75 1.27 4.05 7.13
CA PHE A 75 2.26 2.99 7.32
C PHE A 75 1.66 1.60 7.10
N VAL A 76 2.51 0.59 7.06
CA VAL A 76 2.11 -0.82 6.97
C VAL A 76 2.53 -1.60 8.23
N ALA A 77 1.85 -2.70 8.53
CA ALA A 77 2.19 -3.53 9.69
C ALA A 77 3.36 -4.48 9.42
N ASN A 78 3.61 -4.78 8.13
CA ASN A 78 4.70 -5.62 7.65
C ASN A 78 5.00 -5.22 6.20
N SER A 79 6.20 -4.75 5.91
CA SER A 79 6.62 -4.24 4.59
C SER A 79 6.98 -5.37 3.63
N LEU A 80 6.02 -6.26 3.38
CA LEU A 80 6.14 -7.37 2.43
C LEU A 80 4.77 -7.63 1.80
N SER A 81 4.72 -7.77 0.47
CA SER A 81 3.47 -7.72 -0.30
C SER A 81 2.39 -8.68 0.19
N GLY A 82 2.67 -9.98 0.34
CA GLY A 82 1.69 -10.95 0.82
C GLY A 82 1.18 -10.64 2.23
N PRO A 83 2.06 -10.50 3.24
CA PRO A 83 1.69 -10.11 4.59
C PRO A 83 0.90 -8.81 4.68
N SER A 84 1.31 -7.76 3.96
CA SER A 84 0.60 -6.48 3.93
C SER A 84 -0.84 -6.64 3.39
N ARG A 85 -1.03 -7.42 2.32
CA ARG A 85 -2.35 -7.71 1.74
C ARG A 85 -3.22 -8.52 2.68
N ALA A 86 -2.65 -9.48 3.43
CA ALA A 86 -3.36 -10.22 4.46
C ALA A 86 -3.79 -9.29 5.62
N CYS A 87 -2.92 -8.37 6.05
CA CYS A 87 -3.23 -7.35 7.05
C CYS A 87 -4.39 -6.44 6.60
N LEU A 88 -4.38 -5.97 5.35
CA LEU A 88 -5.48 -5.21 4.75
C LEU A 88 -6.81 -5.95 4.83
N LEU A 89 -6.84 -7.21 4.38
CA LEU A 89 -8.09 -7.96 4.28
C LEU A 89 -8.71 -8.30 5.65
N THR A 90 -7.85 -8.61 6.63
CA THR A 90 -8.27 -9.07 7.95
C THR A 90 -8.41 -7.95 8.99
N GLY A 91 -7.76 -6.80 8.76
CA GLY A 91 -7.62 -5.75 9.77
C GLY A 91 -6.73 -6.17 10.95
N LYS A 92 -5.85 -7.15 10.75
CA LYS A 92 -5.02 -7.77 11.80
C LYS A 92 -3.55 -7.82 11.39
N HIS A 93 -2.65 -7.70 12.35
CA HIS A 93 -1.23 -7.92 12.16
C HIS A 93 -0.91 -9.36 11.69
N SER A 94 0.25 -9.55 11.08
CA SER A 94 0.67 -10.81 10.47
C SER A 94 0.66 -12.01 11.44
N HIS A 95 1.05 -11.84 12.70
CA HIS A 95 1.00 -12.91 13.72
C HIS A 95 -0.43 -13.35 14.05
N LYS A 96 -1.42 -12.45 13.94
CA LYS A 96 -2.83 -12.78 14.21
C LYS A 96 -3.53 -13.39 12.99
N ASN A 97 -3.22 -12.95 11.79
CA ASN A 97 -3.81 -13.50 10.57
C ASN A 97 -3.04 -14.73 10.04
N GLY A 98 -1.87 -15.05 10.61
CA GLY A 98 -1.06 -16.22 10.28
C GLY A 98 -0.24 -16.12 8.98
N PHE A 99 -0.31 -14.98 8.26
CA PHE A 99 0.44 -14.77 7.03
C PHE A 99 1.65 -13.87 7.28
N THR A 100 2.72 -14.46 7.83
CA THR A 100 3.90 -13.73 8.28
C THR A 100 4.91 -13.44 7.18
N ASP A 101 4.96 -14.28 6.14
CA ASP A 101 5.94 -14.23 5.06
C ASP A 101 5.38 -14.81 3.75
N ASN A 102 6.08 -14.58 2.63
CA ASN A 102 5.61 -15.01 1.31
C ASN A 102 5.69 -16.53 1.04
N THR A 103 6.24 -17.32 1.96
CA THR A 103 6.23 -18.79 1.85
C THR A 103 4.93 -19.40 2.35
N LYS A 104 4.10 -18.62 3.04
CA LYS A 104 2.82 -19.04 3.60
C LYS A 104 1.73 -19.10 2.54
N ARG A 105 0.64 -19.76 2.92
CA ARG A 105 -0.64 -19.76 2.21
C ARG A 105 -1.68 -19.07 3.09
N PHE A 106 -2.38 -18.06 2.57
CA PHE A 106 -3.41 -17.38 3.32
C PHE A 106 -4.60 -18.31 3.58
N ASP A 107 -5.00 -18.37 4.85
CA ASP A 107 -6.22 -19.10 5.23
C ASP A 107 -7.46 -18.27 4.82
N GLY A 108 -7.99 -18.60 3.65
CA GLY A 108 -9.21 -17.96 3.12
C GLY A 108 -10.47 -18.27 3.91
N SER A 109 -10.46 -19.16 4.91
CA SER A 109 -11.63 -19.44 5.76
C SER A 109 -11.86 -18.36 6.82
N GLN A 110 -10.80 -17.66 7.23
CA GLN A 110 -10.89 -16.62 8.26
C GLN A 110 -11.75 -15.44 7.83
N GLN A 111 -12.22 -14.67 8.81
CA GLN A 111 -12.99 -13.46 8.58
C GLN A 111 -12.16 -12.39 7.89
N THR A 112 -12.72 -11.80 6.83
CA THR A 112 -12.16 -10.66 6.11
C THR A 112 -13.25 -9.61 5.88
N PHE A 113 -12.87 -8.33 5.72
CA PHE A 113 -13.86 -7.28 5.53
C PHE A 113 -14.71 -7.47 4.25
N PRO A 114 -14.20 -8.02 3.11
CA PRO A 114 -15.05 -8.26 1.95
C PRO A 114 -16.18 -9.27 2.23
N LYS A 115 -15.94 -10.31 3.05
CA LYS A 115 -16.99 -11.26 3.45
C LYS A 115 -18.10 -10.58 4.26
N LEU A 116 -17.72 -9.68 5.17
CA LEU A 116 -18.68 -8.93 5.97
C LEU A 116 -19.49 -7.94 5.12
N LEU A 117 -18.85 -7.32 4.12
CA LEU A 117 -19.54 -6.48 3.14
C LEU A 117 -20.53 -7.28 2.29
N GLN A 118 -20.16 -8.48 1.84
CA GLN A 118 -21.10 -9.38 1.12
C GLN A 118 -22.34 -9.70 1.97
N GLN A 119 -22.14 -10.04 3.25
CA GLN A 119 -23.24 -10.29 4.17
C GLN A 119 -24.14 -9.07 4.36
N ALA A 120 -23.58 -7.86 4.21
CA ALA A 120 -24.34 -6.60 4.25
C ALA A 120 -24.96 -6.20 2.90
N GLY A 121 -24.89 -7.05 1.88
CA GLY A 121 -25.50 -6.83 0.57
C GLY A 121 -24.64 -6.11 -0.46
N TYR A 122 -23.38 -5.86 -0.17
CA TYR A 122 -22.43 -5.35 -1.16
C TYR A 122 -22.09 -6.43 -2.19
N GLN A 123 -21.84 -5.97 -3.41
CA GLN A 123 -21.17 -6.77 -4.42
C GLN A 123 -19.66 -6.50 -4.36
N THR A 124 -18.87 -7.55 -4.20
CA THR A 124 -17.43 -7.45 -3.97
C THR A 124 -16.64 -7.98 -5.14
N ALA A 125 -15.59 -7.26 -5.53
CA ALA A 125 -14.69 -7.66 -6.59
C ALA A 125 -13.23 -7.41 -6.24
N VAL A 126 -12.32 -8.28 -6.72
CA VAL A 126 -10.88 -8.04 -6.72
C VAL A 126 -10.32 -8.31 -8.11
N VAL A 127 -9.54 -7.34 -8.64
CA VAL A 127 -8.92 -7.42 -9.96
C VAL A 127 -7.44 -7.07 -9.87
N GLY A 128 -6.58 -7.89 -10.46
CA GLY A 128 -5.14 -7.69 -10.55
C GLY A 128 -4.32 -8.52 -9.56
N LYS A 129 -3.31 -7.95 -8.91
CA LYS A 129 -2.41 -8.71 -8.05
C LYS A 129 -3.09 -9.17 -6.77
N TRP A 130 -3.06 -10.48 -6.51
CA TRP A 130 -3.54 -11.10 -5.28
C TRP A 130 -2.42 -11.49 -4.33
N HIS A 131 -1.51 -12.33 -4.76
CA HIS A 131 -0.26 -12.73 -4.09
C HIS A 131 -0.44 -13.33 -2.67
N LEU A 132 -1.51 -14.09 -2.44
CA LEU A 132 -1.78 -14.76 -1.15
C LEU A 132 -1.73 -16.29 -1.25
N THR A 133 -1.26 -16.84 -2.37
CA THR A 133 -1.09 -18.29 -2.61
C THR A 133 -2.40 -19.12 -2.52
N SER A 134 -3.53 -18.50 -2.21
CA SER A 134 -4.86 -19.09 -2.15
C SER A 134 -5.79 -18.37 -3.12
N ASP A 135 -6.88 -19.01 -3.51
CA ASP A 135 -7.93 -18.32 -4.26
C ASP A 135 -8.62 -17.27 -3.39
N PRO A 136 -9.09 -16.14 -3.98
CA PRO A 136 -9.87 -15.15 -3.27
C PRO A 136 -11.17 -15.73 -2.69
N THR A 137 -11.47 -15.37 -1.44
CA THR A 137 -12.74 -15.67 -0.78
C THR A 137 -13.39 -14.39 -0.27
N GLY A 138 -14.72 -14.32 -0.30
CA GLY A 138 -15.46 -13.10 0.04
C GLY A 138 -15.57 -12.13 -1.13
N PHE A 139 -15.44 -12.63 -2.36
CA PHE A 139 -15.62 -11.87 -3.60
C PHE A 139 -16.60 -12.56 -4.52
N ASP A 140 -17.55 -11.80 -5.08
CA ASP A 140 -18.49 -12.26 -6.10
C ASP A 140 -17.82 -12.38 -7.48
N TYR A 141 -16.80 -11.56 -7.70
CA TYR A 141 -15.97 -11.56 -8.89
C TYR A 141 -14.49 -11.39 -8.54
N TRP A 142 -13.66 -12.20 -9.16
CA TRP A 142 -12.21 -12.02 -9.05
C TRP A 142 -11.50 -12.43 -10.33
N ASN A 143 -10.56 -11.60 -10.75
CA ASN A 143 -9.73 -11.85 -11.90
C ASN A 143 -8.30 -11.41 -11.55
N ILE A 144 -7.47 -12.38 -11.18
CA ILE A 144 -6.21 -12.14 -10.48
C ILE A 144 -5.01 -12.64 -11.27
N LEU A 145 -3.90 -11.92 -11.15
CA LEU A 145 -2.59 -12.33 -11.65
C LEU A 145 -2.08 -13.58 -10.89
N ILE A 146 -1.39 -14.46 -11.59
CA ILE A 146 -0.74 -15.62 -10.99
C ILE A 146 0.58 -15.20 -10.33
N GLY A 147 0.74 -15.50 -9.04
CA GLY A 147 1.93 -15.16 -8.26
C GLY A 147 2.21 -13.67 -8.25
N GLN A 148 3.42 -13.26 -8.64
CA GLN A 148 3.82 -11.86 -8.79
C GLN A 148 3.24 -11.19 -10.05
N GLY A 149 2.76 -11.98 -11.01
CA GLY A 149 2.33 -11.52 -12.32
C GLY A 149 3.49 -11.11 -13.24
N ASP A 150 3.23 -11.09 -14.53
CA ASP A 150 4.16 -10.59 -15.56
C ASP A 150 3.66 -9.25 -16.10
N TYR A 151 4.57 -8.37 -16.54
CA TYR A 151 4.19 -7.10 -17.16
C TYR A 151 3.60 -7.26 -18.56
N TYR A 152 4.13 -8.21 -19.32
CA TYR A 152 3.68 -8.48 -20.68
C TYR A 152 3.00 -9.83 -20.81
N ASN A 153 1.86 -9.85 -21.48
CA ASN A 153 1.07 -11.05 -21.81
C ASN A 153 0.83 -11.96 -20.60
N PRO A 154 0.37 -11.37 -19.45
CA PRO A 154 0.26 -12.09 -18.20
C PRO A 154 -0.82 -13.18 -18.26
N TYR A 155 -0.66 -14.17 -17.38
CA TYR A 155 -1.73 -15.10 -17.04
C TYR A 155 -2.58 -14.53 -15.92
N PHE A 156 -3.89 -14.62 -16.09
CA PHE A 156 -4.90 -14.34 -15.07
C PHE A 156 -5.66 -15.61 -14.69
N ILE A 157 -6.27 -15.59 -13.51
CA ILE A 157 -7.29 -16.56 -13.12
C ILE A 157 -8.59 -15.78 -12.96
N ASP A 158 -9.54 -16.01 -13.89
CA ASP A 158 -10.87 -15.40 -13.91
C ASP A 158 -11.87 -16.35 -13.23
N ASN A 159 -12.23 -16.06 -11.97
CA ASN A 159 -13.12 -16.92 -11.17
C ASN A 159 -12.78 -18.41 -11.25
N GLY A 160 -11.49 -18.75 -11.20
CA GLY A 160 -10.97 -20.12 -11.24
C GLY A 160 -10.52 -20.60 -12.63
N GLU A 161 -10.79 -19.87 -13.70
CA GLU A 161 -10.35 -20.23 -15.06
C GLU A 161 -9.06 -19.50 -15.43
N LYS A 162 -7.99 -20.25 -15.74
CA LYS A 162 -6.71 -19.67 -16.16
C LYS A 162 -6.76 -19.21 -17.60
N LYS A 163 -6.41 -17.93 -17.83
CA LYS A 163 -6.36 -17.29 -19.16
C LYS A 163 -5.10 -16.49 -19.34
N GLN A 164 -4.46 -16.58 -20.50
CA GLN A 164 -3.42 -15.63 -20.89
C GLN A 164 -4.08 -14.49 -21.67
N ILE A 165 -3.72 -13.25 -21.34
CA ILE A 165 -4.23 -12.07 -22.01
C ILE A 165 -3.05 -11.33 -22.63
N GLU A 166 -3.07 -11.11 -23.94
CA GLU A 166 -2.04 -10.37 -24.65
C GLU A 166 -2.15 -8.87 -24.31
N GLY A 167 -1.01 -8.26 -24.03
CA GLY A 167 -0.93 -6.83 -23.72
C GLY A 167 -0.10 -6.52 -22.48
N TYR A 168 -0.25 -5.30 -21.98
CA TYR A 168 0.47 -4.79 -20.80
C TYR A 168 -0.38 -4.90 -19.54
N ALA A 169 0.16 -5.46 -18.48
CA ALA A 169 -0.58 -5.85 -17.27
C ALA A 169 -1.38 -4.71 -16.63
N THR A 170 -0.82 -3.50 -16.56
CA THR A 170 -1.51 -2.36 -15.95
C THR A 170 -2.75 -1.97 -16.75
N ASN A 171 -2.65 -1.95 -18.10
CA ASN A 171 -3.77 -1.67 -18.98
C ASN A 171 -4.84 -2.76 -18.86
N ILE A 172 -4.45 -4.04 -18.94
CA ILE A 172 -5.35 -5.20 -18.83
C ILE A 172 -6.10 -5.18 -17.50
N THR A 173 -5.40 -4.97 -16.38
CA THR A 173 -6.01 -4.90 -15.04
C THR A 173 -7.07 -3.80 -14.97
N THR A 174 -6.79 -2.64 -15.57
CA THR A 174 -7.77 -1.54 -15.66
C THR A 174 -8.95 -1.89 -16.54
N ASP A 175 -8.70 -2.49 -17.72
CA ASP A 175 -9.77 -2.91 -18.64
C ASP A 175 -10.73 -3.90 -17.98
N LEU A 176 -10.19 -4.89 -17.24
CA LEU A 176 -10.99 -5.87 -16.51
C LEU A 176 -11.83 -5.22 -15.39
N ALA A 177 -11.28 -4.23 -14.68
CA ALA A 177 -11.99 -3.50 -13.65
C ALA A 177 -13.12 -2.63 -14.24
N LEU A 178 -12.84 -1.94 -15.35
CA LEU A 178 -13.85 -1.14 -16.06
C LEU A 178 -14.96 -2.01 -16.67
N ASP A 179 -14.61 -3.15 -17.24
CA ASP A 179 -15.59 -4.12 -17.75
C ASP A 179 -16.49 -4.65 -16.63
N TRP A 180 -15.92 -4.94 -15.46
CA TRP A 180 -16.72 -5.33 -14.31
C TRP A 180 -17.67 -4.22 -13.85
N LEU A 181 -17.18 -3.00 -13.73
CA LEU A 181 -17.98 -1.85 -13.32
C LEU A 181 -19.15 -1.56 -14.30
N ASP A 182 -18.90 -1.71 -15.60
CA ASP A 182 -19.88 -1.36 -16.64
C ASP A 182 -20.82 -2.51 -17.00
N ASN A 183 -20.29 -3.73 -17.12
CA ASN A 183 -21.03 -4.85 -17.75
C ASN A 183 -21.38 -6.00 -16.80
N LYS A 184 -20.64 -6.21 -15.70
CA LYS A 184 -20.78 -7.43 -14.91
C LYS A 184 -21.46 -7.24 -13.56
N ARG A 185 -21.24 -6.11 -12.89
CA ARG A 185 -21.84 -5.88 -11.57
C ARG A 185 -23.35 -5.65 -11.66
N ASP A 186 -24.07 -5.96 -10.59
CA ASP A 186 -25.46 -5.53 -10.39
C ASP A 186 -25.49 -4.02 -10.03
N LYS A 187 -25.99 -3.19 -10.96
CA LYS A 187 -26.03 -1.73 -10.79
C LYS A 187 -26.99 -1.26 -9.70
N ASN A 188 -27.81 -2.14 -9.14
CA ASN A 188 -28.73 -1.83 -8.05
C ASN A 188 -28.12 -2.06 -6.66
N LYS A 189 -26.93 -2.68 -6.58
CA LYS A 189 -26.23 -2.94 -5.33
C LYS A 189 -25.05 -1.98 -5.13
N PRO A 190 -24.72 -1.64 -3.87
CA PRO A 190 -23.45 -1.01 -3.57
C PRO A 190 -22.32 -1.99 -3.85
N PHE A 191 -21.15 -1.46 -4.16
CA PHE A 191 -19.99 -2.31 -4.48
C PHE A 191 -18.75 -1.96 -3.65
N CYS A 192 -17.89 -2.96 -3.50
CA CYS A 192 -16.51 -2.82 -3.07
C CYS A 192 -15.61 -3.41 -4.16
N LEU A 193 -14.83 -2.57 -4.83
CA LEU A 193 -13.84 -2.96 -5.82
C LEU A 193 -12.44 -2.75 -5.29
N LEU A 194 -11.68 -3.84 -5.17
CA LEU A 194 -10.25 -3.83 -4.92
C LEU A 194 -9.51 -3.93 -6.26
N LEU A 195 -8.94 -2.84 -6.73
CA LEU A 195 -8.15 -2.75 -7.96
C LEU A 195 -6.67 -2.73 -7.59
N HIS A 196 -6.00 -3.85 -7.81
CA HIS A 196 -4.63 -4.08 -7.37
C HIS A 196 -3.68 -4.17 -8.57
N HIS A 197 -2.92 -3.10 -8.84
CA HIS A 197 -1.90 -3.13 -9.89
C HIS A 197 -0.65 -3.90 -9.43
N LYS A 198 -0.05 -4.68 -10.36
CA LYS A 198 1.30 -5.22 -10.18
C LYS A 198 2.36 -4.11 -10.18
N ALA A 199 2.17 -3.10 -11.01
CA ALA A 199 3.07 -1.97 -11.15
C ALA A 199 3.09 -1.12 -9.87
N PRO A 200 4.26 -0.58 -9.49
CA PRO A 200 5.57 -0.66 -10.13
C PRO A 200 6.54 -1.72 -9.54
N HIS A 201 6.07 -2.89 -9.14
CA HIS A 201 6.94 -3.97 -8.62
C HIS A 201 8.09 -4.31 -9.58
N ARG A 202 9.22 -4.75 -9.01
CA ARG A 202 10.37 -5.34 -9.75
C ARG A 202 9.83 -6.30 -10.84
N THR A 203 10.23 -6.21 -12.09
CA THR A 203 11.44 -5.62 -12.67
C THR A 203 11.21 -4.31 -13.43
N TRP A 204 10.19 -3.55 -13.11
CA TRP A 204 9.93 -2.23 -13.70
C TRP A 204 9.99 -2.22 -15.23
N MET A 205 9.23 -3.07 -15.89
CA MET A 205 9.17 -3.11 -17.35
C MET A 205 8.15 -2.07 -17.84
N PRO A 206 8.57 -1.02 -18.54
CA PRO A 206 7.65 0.00 -19.05
C PRO A 206 6.69 -0.54 -20.12
N ASP A 207 5.53 0.11 -20.28
CA ASP A 207 4.67 -0.11 -21.43
C ASP A 207 5.39 0.36 -22.72
N THR A 208 5.20 -0.32 -23.84
CA THR A 208 5.84 0.03 -25.11
C THR A 208 5.54 1.45 -25.57
N CYS A 209 4.41 2.02 -25.22
CA CYS A 209 4.07 3.41 -25.54
C CYS A 209 4.74 4.44 -24.63
N ASP A 210 5.36 4.02 -23.52
CA ASP A 210 5.98 4.90 -22.54
C ASP A 210 7.52 4.83 -22.57
N LEU A 211 8.13 3.99 -23.43
CA LEU A 211 9.57 3.74 -23.48
C LEU A 211 10.42 5.00 -23.71
N ASP A 212 9.94 5.90 -24.54
CA ASP A 212 10.67 7.12 -24.91
C ASP A 212 10.47 8.29 -23.91
N LEU A 213 9.69 8.07 -22.82
CA LEU A 213 9.47 9.11 -21.81
C LEU A 213 10.70 9.28 -20.91
N TYR A 214 10.92 10.51 -20.46
CA TYR A 214 11.94 10.90 -19.47
C TYR A 214 13.40 10.64 -19.90
N GLU A 215 13.71 10.46 -21.19
CA GLU A 215 15.07 10.15 -21.66
C GLU A 215 16.11 11.20 -21.26
N ASP A 216 15.73 12.48 -21.26
CA ASP A 216 16.60 13.61 -20.94
C ASP A 216 16.58 13.97 -19.43
N VAL A 217 15.83 13.25 -18.61
CA VAL A 217 15.75 13.54 -17.17
C VAL A 217 16.95 12.92 -16.45
N VAL A 218 17.62 13.72 -15.63
CA VAL A 218 18.65 13.24 -14.71
C VAL A 218 18.09 13.29 -13.30
N TYR A 219 17.88 12.11 -12.73
CA TYR A 219 17.34 12.00 -11.38
C TYR A 219 18.40 12.29 -10.32
N PRO A 220 18.07 13.08 -9.27
CA PRO A 220 19.01 13.38 -8.20
C PRO A 220 19.39 12.10 -7.43
N VAL A 221 20.67 11.87 -7.28
CA VAL A 221 21.17 10.76 -6.46
C VAL A 221 20.95 11.11 -4.98
N PRO A 222 20.31 10.25 -4.16
CA PRO A 222 20.12 10.52 -2.75
C PRO A 222 21.42 10.77 -2.00
N GLU A 223 21.42 11.66 -1.01
CA GLU A 223 22.60 11.94 -0.18
C GLU A 223 23.10 10.68 0.54
N THR A 224 22.19 9.76 0.88
CA THR A 224 22.47 8.49 1.55
C THR A 224 22.86 7.37 0.59
N PHE A 225 22.96 7.60 -0.72
CA PHE A 225 23.21 6.57 -1.72
C PHE A 225 24.52 5.77 -1.50
N TYR A 226 25.54 6.40 -0.95
CA TYR A 226 26.82 5.79 -0.61
C TYR A 226 26.97 5.52 0.89
N ASP A 227 25.87 5.18 1.55
CA ASP A 227 25.83 4.83 2.97
C ASP A 227 26.78 3.68 3.29
N LYS A 228 27.52 3.80 4.41
CA LYS A 228 28.47 2.80 4.90
C LYS A 228 27.91 1.92 6.00
N TYR A 229 26.67 2.20 6.43
CA TYR A 229 25.94 1.45 7.46
C TYR A 229 26.64 1.42 8.82
N GLU A 230 27.38 2.46 9.17
CA GLU A 230 28.11 2.56 10.44
C GLU A 230 27.16 2.40 11.64
N GLY A 231 27.44 1.44 12.54
CA GLY A 231 26.58 1.13 13.69
C GLY A 231 25.26 0.42 13.39
N ARG A 232 25.05 -0.04 12.15
CA ARG A 232 23.81 -0.69 11.68
C ARG A 232 24.13 -2.04 11.01
N ILE A 233 24.31 -3.09 11.82
CA ILE A 233 24.74 -4.42 11.35
C ILE A 233 23.73 -5.00 10.38
N ALA A 234 22.43 -4.97 10.69
CA ALA A 234 21.40 -5.51 9.80
C ALA A 234 21.42 -4.82 8.42
N ALA A 235 21.60 -3.51 8.41
CA ALA A 235 21.73 -2.73 7.18
C ALA A 235 22.98 -3.09 6.37
N SER A 236 24.07 -3.49 7.01
CA SER A 236 25.31 -3.87 6.32
C SER A 236 25.26 -5.27 5.71
N GLU A 237 24.37 -6.15 6.18
CA GLU A 237 24.28 -7.57 5.76
C GLU A 237 23.14 -7.84 4.77
N GLN A 238 22.37 -6.82 4.37
CA GLN A 238 21.30 -6.96 3.39
C GLN A 238 21.84 -7.19 1.97
N GLU A 239 20.97 -7.72 1.08
CA GLU A 239 21.25 -8.02 -0.33
C GLU A 239 20.26 -7.30 -1.26
N MET A 240 20.08 -5.98 -1.08
CA MET A 240 19.23 -5.13 -1.93
C MET A 240 19.93 -3.84 -2.34
N ASN A 241 21.26 -3.88 -2.45
CA ASN A 241 22.07 -2.73 -2.83
C ASN A 241 22.10 -2.56 -4.35
N ILE A 242 21.82 -1.35 -4.85
CA ILE A 242 21.84 -1.03 -6.28
C ILE A 242 23.19 -1.34 -6.91
N ILE A 243 24.28 -1.10 -6.19
CA ILE A 243 25.64 -1.30 -6.72
C ILE A 243 25.95 -2.78 -6.87
N LYS A 244 25.63 -3.60 -5.84
CA LYS A 244 26.03 -5.01 -5.77
C LYS A 244 24.97 -5.96 -6.30
N ASP A 245 23.70 -5.74 -5.88
CA ASP A 245 22.65 -6.75 -5.96
C ASP A 245 21.64 -6.50 -7.09
N MET A 246 21.60 -5.27 -7.64
CA MET A 246 20.75 -4.96 -8.78
C MET A 246 21.33 -5.57 -10.06
N ASP A 247 20.58 -6.46 -10.68
CA ASP A 247 21.00 -7.25 -11.83
C ASP A 247 20.94 -6.43 -13.14
N LEU A 248 21.99 -6.50 -13.96
CA LEU A 248 22.05 -5.77 -15.23
C LEU A 248 21.02 -6.29 -16.25
N VAL A 249 20.78 -7.60 -16.29
CA VAL A 249 19.89 -8.22 -17.29
C VAL A 249 18.45 -8.26 -16.79
N TYR A 250 18.22 -8.74 -15.58
CA TYR A 250 16.89 -8.89 -15.01
C TYR A 250 16.27 -7.53 -14.66
N ASP A 251 17.00 -6.70 -13.91
CA ASP A 251 16.49 -5.41 -13.42
C ASP A 251 16.63 -4.29 -14.44
N LEU A 252 17.80 -4.21 -15.12
CA LEU A 252 18.18 -3.07 -15.96
C LEU A 252 18.09 -3.33 -17.47
N LYS A 253 17.56 -4.51 -17.88
CA LYS A 253 17.22 -4.87 -19.27
C LYS A 253 18.43 -4.91 -20.22
N MET A 254 19.65 -5.12 -19.70
CA MET A 254 20.87 -5.18 -20.49
C MET A 254 21.10 -6.58 -21.11
N ALA A 255 20.04 -7.24 -21.55
CA ALA A 255 20.10 -8.51 -22.26
C ALA A 255 20.54 -8.28 -23.71
N ASP A 256 21.86 -8.37 -23.98
CA ASP A 256 22.40 -8.26 -25.32
C ASP A 256 22.22 -9.56 -26.12
N LYS A 257 22.15 -9.42 -27.46
CA LYS A 257 21.93 -10.54 -28.39
C LYS A 257 23.14 -11.47 -28.49
N GLU A 258 24.34 -10.96 -28.23
CA GLU A 258 25.61 -11.68 -28.26
C GLU A 258 25.91 -12.43 -26.95
N ASN A 259 25.10 -12.24 -25.90
CA ASN A 259 25.33 -12.79 -24.56
C ASN A 259 26.69 -12.43 -23.94
N GLU A 260 27.16 -11.19 -24.17
CA GLU A 260 28.42 -10.70 -23.61
C GLU A 260 28.28 -10.03 -22.25
N ILE A 261 27.05 -9.62 -21.88
CA ILE A 261 26.78 -9.04 -20.58
C ILE A 261 26.39 -10.14 -19.59
N HIS A 262 27.24 -10.35 -18.60
CA HIS A 262 27.05 -11.32 -17.53
C HIS A 262 26.93 -10.64 -16.17
N THR A 263 26.22 -11.28 -15.28
CA THR A 263 26.04 -10.82 -13.90
C THR A 263 26.42 -11.89 -12.89
N THR A 264 26.59 -11.50 -11.64
CA THR A 264 26.92 -12.41 -10.54
C THR A 264 25.71 -12.83 -9.71
N THR A 265 24.52 -12.31 -10.03
CA THR A 265 23.31 -12.54 -9.23
C THR A 265 22.59 -13.86 -9.56
N GLY A 266 22.87 -14.45 -10.74
CA GLY A 266 22.19 -15.64 -11.23
C GLY A 266 20.80 -15.39 -11.83
N LEU A 267 20.40 -14.12 -12.04
CA LEU A 267 19.08 -13.74 -12.54
C LEU A 267 19.02 -13.50 -14.05
N GLU A 268 20.10 -13.69 -14.78
CA GLU A 268 20.18 -13.44 -16.23
C GLU A 268 19.13 -14.21 -17.03
N GLU A 269 18.94 -15.50 -16.75
CA GLU A 269 17.95 -16.32 -17.43
C GLU A 269 16.53 -15.79 -17.19
N ASN A 270 16.24 -15.35 -15.95
CA ASN A 270 14.95 -14.76 -15.62
C ASN A 270 14.68 -13.50 -16.45
N GLY A 271 15.67 -12.62 -16.61
CA GLY A 271 15.56 -11.44 -17.46
C GLY A 271 15.32 -11.77 -18.93
N ARG A 272 16.04 -12.76 -19.47
CA ARG A 272 15.83 -13.23 -20.84
C ARG A 272 14.45 -13.85 -21.05
N ASN A 273 13.94 -14.58 -20.05
CA ASN A 273 12.61 -15.17 -20.09
C ASN A 273 11.50 -14.10 -20.11
N LEU A 274 11.66 -12.98 -19.40
CA LEU A 274 10.74 -11.85 -19.47
C LEU A 274 10.66 -11.27 -20.88
N TYR A 275 11.80 -11.06 -21.54
CA TYR A 275 11.86 -10.63 -22.94
C TYR A 275 11.22 -11.65 -23.90
N ASN A 276 11.48 -12.94 -23.70
CA ASN A 276 10.97 -14.00 -24.58
C ASN A 276 9.44 -14.12 -24.57
N ARG A 277 8.77 -13.66 -23.50
CA ARG A 277 7.30 -13.62 -23.40
C ARG A 277 6.64 -12.61 -24.34
N MET A 278 7.39 -11.62 -24.79
CA MET A 278 6.88 -10.54 -25.64
C MET A 278 6.51 -11.05 -27.04
N THR A 279 5.46 -10.47 -27.61
CA THR A 279 5.12 -10.66 -29.03
C THR A 279 6.16 -10.04 -29.94
N PRO A 280 6.21 -10.41 -31.23
CA PRO A 280 7.14 -9.78 -32.18
C PRO A 280 7.01 -8.26 -32.23
N ALA A 281 5.80 -7.71 -32.15
CA ALA A 281 5.56 -6.27 -32.16
C ALA A 281 6.08 -5.59 -30.87
N GLN A 282 5.86 -6.20 -29.71
CA GLN A 282 6.38 -5.72 -28.44
C GLN A 282 7.91 -5.77 -28.41
N LYS A 283 8.53 -6.85 -28.92
CA LYS A 283 9.99 -6.97 -29.06
C LYS A 283 10.58 -5.92 -29.98
N ALA A 284 9.93 -5.63 -31.10
CA ALA A 284 10.40 -4.60 -32.03
C ALA A 284 10.45 -3.20 -31.39
N ALA A 285 9.43 -2.84 -30.59
CA ALA A 285 9.42 -1.57 -29.84
C ALA A 285 10.49 -1.58 -28.74
N TRP A 286 10.62 -2.68 -28.02
CA TRP A 286 11.60 -2.88 -26.95
C TRP A 286 13.03 -2.78 -27.48
N ASP A 287 13.37 -3.51 -28.53
CA ASP A 287 14.70 -3.50 -29.15
C ASP A 287 15.07 -2.12 -29.69
N LYS A 288 14.11 -1.42 -30.32
CA LYS A 288 14.33 -0.05 -30.79
C LYS A 288 14.79 0.87 -29.66
N HIS A 289 14.26 0.69 -28.45
CA HIS A 289 14.61 1.52 -27.29
C HIS A 289 15.88 1.03 -26.58
N TYR A 290 15.96 -0.28 -26.24
CA TYR A 290 17.05 -0.78 -25.40
C TYR A 290 18.34 -1.13 -26.17
N ASP A 291 18.29 -1.54 -27.44
CA ASP A 291 19.51 -1.88 -28.22
C ASP A 291 20.52 -0.72 -28.25
N PRO A 292 20.13 0.55 -28.48
CA PRO A 292 21.06 1.68 -28.40
C PRO A 292 21.68 1.88 -27.03
N ILE A 293 20.88 1.67 -25.97
CA ILE A 293 21.33 1.80 -24.57
C ILE A 293 22.35 0.71 -24.26
N ILE A 294 22.05 -0.55 -24.61
CA ILE A 294 22.92 -1.70 -24.44
C ILE A 294 24.25 -1.49 -25.18
N LYS A 295 24.20 -1.04 -26.46
CA LYS A 295 25.39 -0.73 -27.23
C LYS A 295 26.27 0.30 -26.54
N LYS A 296 25.68 1.42 -26.13
CA LYS A 296 26.39 2.51 -25.42
C LYS A 296 26.99 2.01 -24.09
N PHE A 297 26.25 1.20 -23.32
CA PHE A 297 26.73 0.61 -22.08
C PHE A 297 27.99 -0.28 -22.30
N LYS A 298 27.98 -1.13 -23.33
CA LYS A 298 29.13 -1.98 -23.69
C LYS A 298 30.36 -1.14 -24.09
N GLU A 299 30.15 -0.04 -24.83
CA GLU A 299 31.23 0.87 -25.26
C GLU A 299 31.83 1.65 -24.08
N GLN A 300 31.03 2.05 -23.10
CA GLN A 300 31.45 2.90 -21.98
C GLN A 300 32.32 2.14 -20.96
N LYS A 301 32.17 0.85 -20.82
CA LYS A 301 32.92 0.00 -19.84
C LYS A 301 32.94 0.58 -18.44
N LEU A 302 31.77 1.02 -17.97
CA LEU A 302 31.62 1.71 -16.69
C LEU A 302 32.02 0.81 -15.51
N THR A 303 32.70 1.41 -14.51
CA THR A 303 33.10 0.74 -13.27
C THR A 303 32.92 1.69 -12.07
N GLY A 304 32.95 1.14 -10.85
CA GLY A 304 32.93 1.93 -9.62
C GLY A 304 31.73 2.88 -9.53
N LYS A 305 32.00 4.13 -9.15
CA LYS A 305 30.99 5.18 -8.98
C LYS A 305 30.19 5.45 -10.25
N ALA A 306 30.84 5.48 -11.39
CA ALA A 306 30.18 5.73 -12.68
C ALA A 306 29.17 4.62 -13.03
N LEU A 307 29.48 3.35 -12.75
CA LEU A 307 28.55 2.24 -12.92
C LEU A 307 27.40 2.31 -11.92
N ALA A 308 27.67 2.66 -10.66
CA ALA A 308 26.66 2.80 -9.64
C ALA A 308 25.60 3.87 -9.99
N GLU A 309 26.06 5.05 -10.41
CA GLU A 309 25.19 6.14 -10.83
C GLU A 309 24.44 5.79 -12.13
N TRP A 310 25.07 5.11 -13.07
CA TRP A 310 24.40 4.63 -14.27
C TRP A 310 23.27 3.63 -13.94
N LYS A 311 23.52 2.65 -13.06
CA LYS A 311 22.50 1.69 -12.60
C LYS A 311 21.33 2.43 -11.98
N TYR A 312 21.60 3.40 -11.10
CA TYR A 312 20.59 4.23 -10.47
C TYR A 312 19.73 4.99 -11.49
N GLN A 313 20.36 5.68 -12.46
CA GLN A 313 19.62 6.41 -13.49
C GLN A 313 18.74 5.48 -14.33
N GLN A 314 19.27 4.33 -14.76
CA GLN A 314 18.49 3.35 -15.53
C GLN A 314 17.31 2.79 -14.74
N TYR A 315 17.50 2.47 -13.46
CA TYR A 315 16.45 2.07 -12.55
C TYR A 315 15.36 3.14 -12.40
N MET A 316 15.76 4.38 -12.18
CA MET A 316 14.82 5.49 -12.01
C MET A 316 14.00 5.77 -13.28
N HIS A 317 14.63 5.73 -14.46
CA HIS A 317 13.92 5.91 -15.73
C HIS A 317 12.81 4.87 -15.90
N ASP A 318 13.15 3.59 -15.70
CA ASP A 318 12.19 2.51 -15.90
C ASP A 318 11.09 2.52 -14.86
N TYR A 319 11.43 2.81 -13.60
CA TYR A 319 10.44 2.94 -12.52
C TYR A 319 9.45 4.09 -12.80
N MET A 320 9.94 5.27 -13.23
CA MET A 320 9.06 6.41 -13.53
C MET A 320 8.19 6.17 -14.77
N ARG A 321 8.69 5.49 -15.79
CA ARG A 321 7.88 5.07 -16.95
C ARG A 321 6.74 4.14 -16.54
N VAL A 322 7.01 3.23 -15.62
CA VAL A 322 5.98 2.33 -15.08
C VAL A 322 4.96 3.11 -14.25
N ILE A 323 5.39 4.06 -13.42
CA ILE A 323 4.48 4.96 -12.67
C ILE A 323 3.60 5.77 -13.63
N HIS A 324 4.15 6.28 -14.74
CA HIS A 324 3.37 6.99 -15.75
C HIS A 324 2.20 6.14 -16.27
N SER A 325 2.45 4.85 -16.52
CA SER A 325 1.39 3.93 -16.94
C SER A 325 0.32 3.73 -15.85
N VAL A 326 0.72 3.70 -14.58
CA VAL A 326 -0.21 3.63 -13.45
C VAL A 326 -1.08 4.88 -13.38
N ASP A 327 -0.46 6.06 -13.41
CA ASP A 327 -1.18 7.35 -13.35
C ASP A 327 -2.22 7.46 -14.48
N ARG A 328 -1.83 7.14 -15.72
CA ARG A 328 -2.73 7.10 -16.87
C ARG A 328 -3.92 6.16 -16.63
N ASN A 329 -3.70 5.00 -16.06
CA ASN A 329 -4.75 4.01 -15.81
C ASN A 329 -5.64 4.38 -14.63
N VAL A 330 -5.12 5.00 -13.59
CA VAL A 330 -5.92 5.61 -12.52
C VAL A 330 -6.85 6.68 -13.10
N GLY A 331 -6.34 7.52 -14.02
CA GLY A 331 -7.14 8.50 -14.74
C GLY A 331 -8.33 7.89 -15.46
N ARG A 332 -8.11 6.78 -16.18
CA ARG A 332 -9.19 6.04 -16.88
C ARG A 332 -10.30 5.57 -15.93
N VAL A 333 -9.94 5.07 -14.75
CA VAL A 333 -10.90 4.61 -13.75
C VAL A 333 -11.68 5.81 -13.17
N LEU A 334 -10.99 6.87 -12.78
CA LEU A 334 -11.64 8.08 -12.23
C LEU A 334 -12.57 8.75 -13.25
N ASP A 335 -12.16 8.82 -14.53
CA ASP A 335 -12.99 9.35 -15.62
C ASP A 335 -14.27 8.52 -15.82
N TYR A 336 -14.17 7.20 -15.75
CA TYR A 336 -15.35 6.33 -15.80
C TYR A 336 -16.28 6.58 -14.60
N MET A 337 -15.73 6.63 -13.40
CA MET A 337 -16.48 6.86 -12.17
C MET A 337 -17.20 8.21 -12.18
N GLU A 338 -16.55 9.25 -12.68
CA GLU A 338 -17.12 10.58 -12.84
C GLU A 338 -18.25 10.59 -13.89
N LYS A 339 -17.96 10.12 -15.11
CA LYS A 339 -18.93 10.07 -16.23
C LYS A 339 -20.18 9.24 -15.91
N SER A 340 -20.03 8.17 -15.14
CA SER A 340 -21.14 7.32 -14.72
C SER A 340 -21.90 7.84 -13.48
N GLY A 341 -21.45 8.96 -12.88
CA GLY A 341 -22.02 9.53 -11.66
C GLY A 341 -21.79 8.70 -10.40
N LEU A 342 -20.91 7.71 -10.46
CA LEU A 342 -20.60 6.84 -9.31
C LEU A 342 -19.70 7.54 -8.29
N LEU A 343 -18.85 8.47 -8.74
CA LEU A 343 -17.84 9.12 -7.91
C LEU A 343 -18.46 9.88 -6.72
N GLU A 344 -19.66 10.44 -6.88
CA GLU A 344 -20.37 11.23 -5.85
C GLU A 344 -20.85 10.38 -4.66
N ASN A 345 -20.93 9.06 -4.82
CA ASN A 345 -21.33 8.14 -3.75
C ASN A 345 -20.29 7.02 -3.54
N THR A 346 -19.01 7.34 -3.74
CA THR A 346 -17.91 6.38 -3.64
C THR A 346 -16.77 6.96 -2.82
N ILE A 347 -16.36 6.26 -1.75
CA ILE A 347 -15.04 6.48 -1.15
C ILE A 347 -13.99 5.91 -2.09
N SER A 348 -13.04 6.74 -2.50
CA SER A 348 -11.94 6.33 -3.39
C SER A 348 -10.61 6.45 -2.64
N VAL A 349 -9.89 5.34 -2.54
CA VAL A 349 -8.59 5.26 -1.88
C VAL A 349 -7.53 4.91 -2.90
N TYR A 350 -6.40 5.60 -2.86
CA TYR A 350 -5.17 5.24 -3.56
C TYR A 350 -4.05 5.02 -2.57
N THR A 351 -3.37 3.88 -2.66
CA THR A 351 -2.27 3.51 -1.76
C THR A 351 -1.31 2.51 -2.42
N SER A 352 -0.28 2.12 -1.69
CA SER A 352 0.63 1.00 -1.99
C SER A 352 0.57 -0.04 -0.87
N ASP A 353 0.92 -1.29 -1.17
CA ASP A 353 1.00 -2.35 -0.14
C ASP A 353 2.20 -2.18 0.82
N GLN A 354 3.22 -1.42 0.44
CA GLN A 354 4.31 -0.91 1.30
C GLN A 354 5.02 0.26 0.63
N GLY A 355 5.97 0.86 1.35
CA GLY A 355 6.93 1.81 0.77
C GLY A 355 7.98 1.13 -0.09
N PHE A 356 8.91 1.90 -0.66
CA PHE A 356 9.96 1.40 -1.54
C PHE A 356 11.15 2.35 -1.57
N TYR A 357 12.39 1.83 -1.57
CA TYR A 357 13.60 2.63 -1.65
C TYR A 357 13.86 3.11 -3.08
N MET A 358 14.05 4.42 -3.20
CA MET A 358 14.39 5.08 -4.46
C MET A 358 15.89 5.46 -4.51
N GLY A 359 16.73 4.60 -3.95
CA GLY A 359 18.18 4.77 -3.87
C GLY A 359 18.68 5.24 -2.51
N GLU A 360 17.80 5.54 -1.55
CA GLU A 360 18.22 5.84 -0.17
C GLU A 360 19.00 4.65 0.39
N HIS A 361 20.03 4.91 1.17
CA HIS A 361 20.99 3.93 1.68
C HIS A 361 21.70 3.10 0.59
N GLY A 362 21.59 3.50 -0.69
CA GLY A 362 22.05 2.72 -1.84
C GLY A 362 21.15 1.55 -2.21
N TRP A 363 19.90 1.53 -1.74
CA TRP A 363 19.00 0.38 -1.85
C TRP A 363 17.90 0.56 -2.90
N PHE A 364 17.38 -0.57 -3.32
CA PHE A 364 16.08 -0.78 -3.94
C PHE A 364 15.32 -1.81 -3.10
N ASP A 365 14.03 -2.10 -3.41
CA ASP A 365 13.19 -3.00 -2.62
C ASP A 365 12.63 -2.33 -1.32
N LYS A 366 12.31 -3.10 -0.26
CA LYS A 366 11.59 -2.70 0.96
C LYS A 366 12.07 -3.51 2.16
N ARG A 367 11.21 -3.91 3.11
CA ARG A 367 11.37 -4.87 4.22
C ARG A 367 11.77 -4.24 5.55
N PHE A 368 12.77 -3.36 5.60
CA PHE A 368 13.14 -2.69 6.85
C PHE A 368 12.02 -1.80 7.40
N MET A 369 12.03 -1.57 8.72
CA MET A 369 11.16 -0.59 9.36
C MET A 369 11.58 0.87 9.11
N TYR A 370 12.58 1.15 8.26
CA TYR A 370 12.96 2.51 7.89
C TYR A 370 11.84 3.20 7.11
N GLU A 371 11.77 4.54 7.20
CA GLU A 371 10.63 5.31 6.69
C GLU A 371 10.31 5.01 5.22
N GLU A 372 11.30 4.84 4.35
CA GLU A 372 11.10 4.61 2.92
C GLU A 372 10.35 3.30 2.62
N SER A 373 10.55 2.27 3.43
CA SER A 373 9.90 0.96 3.32
C SER A 373 8.62 0.86 4.15
N PHE A 374 8.63 1.41 5.35
CA PHE A 374 7.54 1.32 6.31
C PHE A 374 6.38 2.25 5.95
N ARG A 375 6.69 3.45 5.45
CA ARG A 375 5.71 4.48 5.06
C ARG A 375 5.16 4.20 3.67
N THR A 376 3.84 4.35 3.51
CA THR A 376 3.13 4.13 2.25
C THR A 376 2.32 5.38 1.86
N PRO A 377 2.15 5.67 0.56
CA PRO A 377 1.23 6.72 0.17
C PRO A 377 -0.20 6.35 0.56
N MET A 378 -1.00 7.34 0.92
CA MET A 378 -2.43 7.16 1.14
C MET A 378 -3.19 8.44 0.83
N LEU A 379 -3.95 8.40 -0.26
CA LEU A 379 -4.84 9.48 -0.71
C LEU A 379 -6.28 8.98 -0.63
N VAL A 380 -7.18 9.79 -0.08
CA VAL A 380 -8.58 9.39 0.09
C VAL A 380 -9.51 10.51 -0.32
N ARG A 381 -10.38 10.25 -1.30
CA ARG A 381 -11.54 11.07 -1.61
C ARG A 381 -12.75 10.47 -0.90
N PHE A 382 -13.32 11.22 0.03
CA PHE A 382 -14.53 10.84 0.75
C PHE A 382 -15.63 11.88 0.47
N PRO A 383 -16.76 11.48 -0.12
CA PRO A 383 -17.85 12.41 -0.44
C PRO A 383 -18.35 13.17 0.79
N GLY A 384 -18.34 14.50 0.74
CA GLY A 384 -18.72 15.34 1.87
C GLY A 384 -17.69 15.42 3.01
N GLY A 385 -16.50 14.81 2.85
CA GLY A 385 -15.42 14.87 3.82
C GLY A 385 -14.58 16.15 3.75
N VAL A 386 -13.59 16.21 4.64
CA VAL A 386 -12.61 17.30 4.65
C VAL A 386 -11.61 17.15 3.51
N LYS A 387 -10.85 18.21 3.24
CA LYS A 387 -9.78 18.24 2.24
C LYS A 387 -8.47 18.70 2.87
N GLY A 388 -7.35 18.28 2.28
CA GLY A 388 -6.01 18.66 2.69
C GLY A 388 -5.26 17.57 3.43
N ASP A 389 -4.28 17.94 4.24
CA ASP A 389 -3.42 17.00 4.94
C ASP A 389 -4.02 16.51 6.24
N ILE A 390 -3.88 15.20 6.49
CA ILE A 390 -4.17 14.55 7.76
C ILE A 390 -2.85 13.97 8.32
N PRO A 391 -2.34 14.55 9.43
CA PRO A 391 -1.06 14.13 10.01
C PRO A 391 -1.19 12.95 10.98
N GLU A 392 -2.40 12.56 11.37
CA GLU A 392 -2.63 11.45 12.28
C GLU A 392 -2.09 10.14 11.70
N MET A 393 -1.39 9.34 12.53
CA MET A 393 -0.80 8.08 12.11
C MET A 393 -1.89 7.04 11.81
N VAL A 394 -1.86 6.46 10.61
CA VAL A 394 -2.71 5.34 10.18
C VAL A 394 -1.86 4.16 9.72
N GLN A 395 -2.45 2.98 9.75
CA GLN A 395 -1.77 1.76 9.33
C GLN A 395 -2.69 0.93 8.42
N ASN A 396 -2.14 0.10 7.54
CA ASN A 396 -2.94 -0.66 6.57
C ASN A 396 -3.99 -1.60 7.19
N ILE A 397 -3.86 -1.98 8.45
CA ILE A 397 -4.89 -2.72 9.21
C ILE A 397 -6.15 -1.89 9.48
N ASP A 398 -6.09 -0.57 9.35
CA ASP A 398 -7.21 0.35 9.63
C ASP A 398 -8.25 0.38 8.50
N HIS A 399 -7.88 -0.05 7.30
CA HIS A 399 -8.78 -0.06 6.15
C HIS A 399 -10.01 -0.93 6.38
N ALA A 400 -9.84 -2.12 6.96
CA ALA A 400 -10.95 -3.04 7.22
C ALA A 400 -12.01 -2.41 8.12
N ALA A 401 -11.61 -1.84 9.27
CA ALA A 401 -12.51 -1.15 10.18
C ALA A 401 -13.19 0.05 9.52
N THR A 402 -12.45 0.81 8.70
CA THR A 402 -12.98 2.00 8.02
C THR A 402 -14.02 1.63 6.97
N PHE A 403 -13.76 0.64 6.11
CA PHE A 403 -14.70 0.24 5.07
C PHE A 403 -15.98 -0.37 5.65
N LEU A 404 -15.87 -1.14 6.73
CA LEU A 404 -17.03 -1.63 7.44
C LEU A 404 -17.86 -0.47 8.01
N GLN A 405 -17.23 0.51 8.64
CA GLN A 405 -17.92 1.66 9.20
C GLN A 405 -18.56 2.55 8.11
N VAL A 406 -17.89 2.75 6.97
CA VAL A 406 -18.44 3.45 5.79
C VAL A 406 -19.69 2.74 5.26
N ALA A 407 -19.68 1.41 5.30
CA ALA A 407 -20.82 0.58 4.88
C ALA A 407 -21.93 0.47 5.94
N GLY A 408 -21.76 1.04 7.13
CA GLY A 408 -22.71 0.90 8.25
C GLY A 408 -22.71 -0.50 8.86
N VAL A 409 -21.64 -1.28 8.66
CA VAL A 409 -21.46 -2.62 9.21
C VAL A 409 -20.71 -2.54 10.54
N PRO A 410 -21.18 -3.23 11.59
CA PRO A 410 -20.44 -3.29 12.84
C PRO A 410 -19.02 -3.82 12.65
N VAL A 411 -18.05 -3.16 13.27
CA VAL A 411 -16.65 -3.60 13.24
C VAL A 411 -16.47 -4.69 14.28
N PRO A 412 -16.06 -5.92 13.90
CA PRO A 412 -15.78 -6.98 14.86
C PRO A 412 -14.67 -6.63 15.86
N GLU A 413 -14.79 -7.11 17.10
CA GLU A 413 -13.83 -6.83 18.17
C GLU A 413 -12.42 -7.39 17.93
N ASP A 414 -12.31 -8.42 17.08
CA ASP A 414 -11.04 -9.05 16.74
C ASP A 414 -10.26 -8.33 15.62
N ILE A 415 -10.83 -7.28 15.01
CA ILE A 415 -10.11 -6.36 14.14
C ILE A 415 -9.23 -5.44 15.01
N GLN A 416 -7.93 -5.45 14.73
CA GLN A 416 -6.93 -4.69 15.49
C GLN A 416 -6.75 -3.26 14.98
N GLY A 417 -7.19 -2.97 13.77
CA GLY A 417 -7.16 -1.65 13.15
C GLY A 417 -8.23 -0.72 13.69
N ALA A 418 -7.98 0.60 13.67
CA ALA A 418 -8.92 1.65 14.05
C ALA A 418 -9.49 2.33 12.80
N SER A 419 -10.80 2.58 12.77
CA SER A 419 -11.40 3.30 11.65
C SER A 419 -10.94 4.77 11.58
N TYR A 420 -10.40 5.18 10.45
CA TYR A 420 -10.04 6.58 10.17
C TYR A 420 -11.22 7.39 9.57
N LEU A 421 -12.43 6.84 9.50
CA LEU A 421 -13.61 7.57 9.03
C LEU A 421 -13.87 8.87 9.80
N PRO A 422 -13.70 8.95 11.15
CA PRO A 422 -13.81 10.23 11.86
C PRO A 422 -12.83 11.28 11.33
N LEU A 423 -11.58 10.91 11.01
CA LEU A 423 -10.59 11.84 10.46
C LEU A 423 -11.03 12.39 9.10
N LEU A 424 -11.63 11.54 8.24
CA LEU A 424 -12.19 11.96 6.94
C LEU A 424 -13.35 12.95 7.09
N LYS A 425 -14.05 12.93 8.22
CA LYS A 425 -15.12 13.85 8.57
C LYS A 425 -14.62 15.13 9.28
N GLY A 426 -13.29 15.24 9.49
CA GLY A 426 -12.68 16.38 10.20
C GLY A 426 -12.78 16.29 11.72
N GLU A 427 -13.16 15.14 12.25
CA GLU A 427 -13.15 14.89 13.68
C GLU A 427 -11.72 14.55 14.14
N LYS A 428 -11.38 14.92 15.37
CA LYS A 428 -10.09 14.60 16.01
C LYS A 428 -10.33 13.78 17.27
N PRO A 429 -10.40 12.43 17.14
CA PRO A 429 -10.56 11.56 18.30
C PRO A 429 -9.45 11.79 19.33
N LYS A 430 -9.80 12.00 20.59
CA LYS A 430 -8.83 12.28 21.67
C LYS A 430 -7.89 11.11 21.93
N ASP A 431 -8.37 9.90 21.69
CA ASP A 431 -7.66 8.65 21.95
C ASP A 431 -7.03 8.09 20.66
N TRP A 432 -6.79 8.94 19.64
CA TRP A 432 -6.09 8.48 18.45
C TRP A 432 -4.65 8.08 18.78
N ARG A 433 -4.16 7.03 18.12
CA ARG A 433 -2.83 6.49 18.42
C ARG A 433 -1.71 7.51 18.22
N THR A 434 -0.70 7.42 19.08
CA THR A 434 0.54 8.22 19.03
C THR A 434 1.78 7.37 18.75
N SER A 435 1.58 6.06 18.55
CA SER A 435 2.62 5.10 18.25
C SER A 435 2.10 4.00 17.32
N LEU A 436 3.01 3.36 16.60
CA LEU A 436 2.74 2.25 15.70
C LEU A 436 3.65 1.08 16.03
N TYR A 437 3.09 -0.12 15.88
CA TYR A 437 3.80 -1.39 15.97
C TYR A 437 4.09 -1.92 14.57
N TYR A 438 5.28 -2.49 14.38
CA TYR A 438 5.74 -3.12 13.15
C TYR A 438 6.41 -4.45 13.46
N HIS A 439 6.23 -5.47 12.59
CA HIS A 439 6.94 -6.73 12.72
C HIS A 439 7.20 -7.39 11.35
N PHE A 440 8.48 -7.66 11.06
CA PHE A 440 8.96 -8.36 9.87
C PHE A 440 9.57 -9.71 10.24
N TYR A 441 9.17 -10.78 9.53
CA TYR A 441 9.45 -12.17 9.93
C TYR A 441 10.32 -12.95 8.93
N GLU A 442 10.40 -12.49 7.66
CA GLU A 442 10.95 -13.27 6.56
C GLU A 442 12.49 -13.29 6.55
N TYR A 443 13.08 -14.29 7.21
CA TYR A 443 14.52 -14.55 7.15
C TYR A 443 14.80 -16.03 7.50
N PRO A 444 15.79 -16.71 6.84
CA PRO A 444 16.51 -16.25 5.65
C PRO A 444 15.64 -16.29 4.40
N ALA A 445 15.74 -15.24 3.56
CA ALA A 445 14.98 -15.11 2.34
C ALA A 445 15.64 -14.12 1.36
N GLU A 446 14.99 -13.83 0.24
CA GLU A 446 15.42 -12.82 -0.72
C GLU A 446 15.80 -11.51 0.00
N HIS A 447 16.92 -10.90 -0.40
CA HIS A 447 17.50 -9.67 0.15
C HIS A 447 18.08 -9.75 1.57
N ALA A 448 18.05 -10.91 2.22
CA ALA A 448 18.72 -11.20 3.50
C ALA A 448 18.44 -10.19 4.63
N VAL A 449 17.26 -9.54 4.64
CA VAL A 449 16.86 -8.62 5.70
C VAL A 449 16.50 -9.40 6.96
N LYS A 450 17.18 -9.11 8.07
CA LYS A 450 17.00 -9.80 9.36
C LYS A 450 15.61 -9.57 9.94
N ARG A 451 15.09 -10.56 10.70
CA ARG A 451 13.83 -10.40 11.44
C ARG A 451 13.91 -9.24 12.41
N HIS A 452 12.90 -8.44 12.47
CA HIS A 452 12.85 -7.31 13.41
C HIS A 452 11.44 -6.86 13.70
N TYR A 453 11.27 -6.25 14.85
CA TYR A 453 10.06 -5.57 15.25
C TYR A 453 10.41 -4.22 15.91
N GLY A 454 9.44 -3.35 16.05
CA GLY A 454 9.71 -2.06 16.65
C GLY A 454 8.49 -1.22 16.92
N VAL A 455 8.76 -0.07 17.52
CA VAL A 455 7.80 0.99 17.77
C VAL A 455 8.26 2.28 17.09
N ARG A 456 7.31 2.98 16.47
CA ARG A 456 7.49 4.32 15.90
C ARG A 456 6.52 5.27 16.58
N THR A 457 7.03 6.34 17.18
CA THR A 457 6.27 7.48 17.70
C THR A 457 6.36 8.65 16.73
N ASP A 458 5.79 9.81 17.04
CA ASP A 458 5.93 11.00 16.17
C ASP A 458 7.38 11.42 15.94
N ARG A 459 8.26 11.17 16.91
CA ARG A 459 9.65 11.61 16.84
C ARG A 459 10.66 10.49 16.82
N TYR A 460 10.41 9.38 17.51
CA TYR A 460 11.42 8.34 17.71
C TYR A 460 10.98 7.02 17.11
N LYS A 461 11.97 6.25 16.66
CA LYS A 461 11.81 4.88 16.21
C LYS A 461 12.79 3.98 16.94
N LEU A 462 12.29 2.91 17.56
CA LEU A 462 13.10 1.87 18.21
C LEU A 462 12.85 0.55 17.51
N ILE A 463 13.91 -0.10 17.04
CA ILE A 463 13.88 -1.36 16.30
C ILE A 463 14.71 -2.40 17.03
N HIS A 464 14.19 -3.62 17.19
CA HIS A 464 14.91 -4.78 17.68
C HIS A 464 15.06 -5.82 16.58
N PHE A 465 16.28 -6.07 16.15
CA PHE A 465 16.64 -7.23 15.32
C PHE A 465 16.90 -8.42 16.23
N TYR A 466 16.15 -9.51 16.04
CA TYR A 466 16.11 -10.64 16.96
C TYR A 466 16.36 -11.98 16.27
N ASN A 467 16.61 -13.03 17.03
CA ASN A 467 16.91 -14.40 16.61
C ASN A 467 18.22 -14.54 15.82
N ASP A 468 18.34 -13.88 14.68
CA ASP A 468 19.49 -14.03 13.77
C ASP A 468 20.67 -13.19 14.23
N ILE A 469 20.37 -12.05 14.80
CA ILE A 469 21.26 -11.14 15.53
C ILE A 469 20.46 -10.60 16.72
N ASP A 470 21.15 -10.06 17.72
CA ASP A 470 20.49 -9.43 18.89
C ASP A 470 21.01 -8.00 19.03
N VAL A 471 20.41 -7.09 18.24
CA VAL A 471 20.82 -5.69 18.20
C VAL A 471 19.62 -4.75 18.19
N TRP A 472 19.81 -3.60 18.81
CA TRP A 472 18.82 -2.54 18.84
C TRP A 472 19.29 -1.33 18.04
N GLU A 473 18.35 -0.67 17.36
CA GLU A 473 18.57 0.59 16.70
C GLU A 473 17.55 1.62 17.22
N LEU A 474 18.02 2.85 17.47
CA LEU A 474 17.21 3.98 17.92
C LEU A 474 17.49 5.18 17.03
N TYR A 475 16.42 5.80 16.53
CA TYR A 475 16.51 6.98 15.66
C TYR A 475 15.66 8.12 16.19
N ASP A 476 16.20 9.36 16.11
CA ASP A 476 15.48 10.62 16.31
C ASP A 476 15.06 11.18 14.94
N LEU A 477 13.86 10.85 14.49
CA LEU A 477 13.35 11.20 13.16
C LEU A 477 13.23 12.70 12.91
N GLN A 478 13.25 13.52 13.96
CA GLN A 478 13.25 14.97 13.82
C GLN A 478 14.63 15.51 13.44
N ASN A 479 15.69 14.95 14.00
CA ASN A 479 17.07 15.38 13.77
C ASN A 479 17.80 14.53 12.72
N ASP A 480 17.36 13.29 12.54
CA ASP A 480 17.89 12.32 11.58
C ASP A 480 16.73 11.64 10.82
N PRO A 481 16.02 12.37 9.95
CA PRO A 481 14.89 11.82 9.20
C PRO A 481 15.28 10.74 8.20
N MET A 482 16.57 10.61 7.88
CA MET A 482 17.13 9.61 6.96
C MET A 482 17.66 8.37 7.69
N GLU A 483 17.50 8.28 9.01
CA GLU A 483 17.87 7.14 9.85
C GLU A 483 19.31 6.65 9.65
N MET A 484 20.24 7.62 9.57
CA MET A 484 21.67 7.37 9.34
C MET A 484 22.45 7.07 10.61
N HIS A 485 21.97 7.54 11.76
CA HIS A 485 22.70 7.51 13.04
C HIS A 485 21.94 6.71 14.09
N ASN A 486 22.36 5.48 14.33
CA ASN A 486 21.84 4.67 15.43
C ASN A 486 22.37 5.21 16.77
N ILE A 487 21.52 5.90 17.53
CA ILE A 487 21.85 6.50 18.82
C ILE A 487 21.57 5.58 20.04
N TYR A 488 21.25 4.30 19.83
CA TYR A 488 20.85 3.38 20.90
C TYR A 488 21.93 3.25 21.99
N ASN A 489 23.20 3.16 21.60
CA ASN A 489 24.31 2.99 22.53
C ASN A 489 24.96 4.32 22.97
N GLU A 490 24.40 5.47 22.60
CA GLU A 490 24.93 6.77 23.00
C GLU A 490 24.53 7.09 24.45
N PRO A 491 25.48 7.60 25.27
CA PRO A 491 25.18 7.98 26.64
C PRO A 491 24.09 9.04 26.74
N GLY A 492 23.19 8.89 27.72
CA GLY A 492 22.09 9.83 27.98
C GLY A 492 20.76 9.46 27.36
N ASN A 493 20.70 8.36 26.59
CA ASN A 493 19.47 7.87 25.98
C ASN A 493 18.75 6.79 26.81
N GLU A 494 19.28 6.41 27.99
CA GLU A 494 18.77 5.29 28.79
C GLU A 494 17.28 5.48 29.15
N ALA A 495 16.89 6.65 29.63
CA ALA A 495 15.51 6.95 30.00
C ALA A 495 14.57 6.96 28.78
N LEU A 496 15.03 7.42 27.63
CA LEU A 496 14.28 7.38 26.37
C LEU A 496 14.08 5.93 25.91
N ILE A 497 15.13 5.14 25.93
CA ILE A 497 15.10 3.70 25.58
C ILE A 497 14.10 2.97 26.47
N ASP A 498 14.12 3.17 27.79
CA ASP A 498 13.21 2.55 28.73
C ASP A 498 11.75 2.95 28.44
N SER A 499 11.52 4.22 28.13
CA SER A 499 10.19 4.72 27.76
C SER A 499 9.68 4.07 26.47
N LEU A 500 10.53 3.99 25.43
CA LEU A 500 10.15 3.37 24.14
C LEU A 500 9.97 1.86 24.25
N LYS A 501 10.78 1.16 25.05
CA LYS A 501 10.57 -0.26 25.35
C LYS A 501 9.27 -0.51 26.11
N THR A 502 8.91 0.39 27.03
CA THR A 502 7.62 0.33 27.73
C THR A 502 6.45 0.48 26.76
N GLU A 503 6.52 1.45 25.83
CA GLU A 503 5.49 1.62 24.81
C GLU A 503 5.45 0.42 23.83
N LEU A 504 6.60 -0.10 23.42
CA LEU A 504 6.70 -1.29 22.59
C LEU A 504 6.03 -2.50 23.25
N ASN A 505 6.33 -2.78 24.50
CA ASN A 505 5.71 -3.87 25.27
C ASN A 505 4.19 -3.71 25.37
N LYS A 506 3.73 -2.48 25.63
CA LYS A 506 2.29 -2.17 25.64
C LYS A 506 1.61 -2.48 24.30
N LEU A 507 2.26 -2.13 23.18
CA LEU A 507 1.74 -2.45 21.83
C LEU A 507 1.75 -3.96 21.55
N GLN A 508 2.78 -4.67 21.98
CA GLN A 508 2.85 -6.14 21.87
C GLN A 508 1.72 -6.82 22.67
N GLU A 509 1.45 -6.35 23.89
CA GLU A 509 0.30 -6.82 24.69
C GLU A 509 -1.03 -6.47 24.00
N GLN A 510 -1.18 -5.22 23.54
CA GLN A 510 -2.38 -4.75 22.87
C GLN A 510 -2.71 -5.58 21.62
N TYR A 511 -1.70 -5.94 20.84
CA TYR A 511 -1.86 -6.69 19.58
C TYR A 511 -1.69 -8.19 19.76
N ASP A 512 -1.44 -8.67 21.00
CA ASP A 512 -1.27 -10.08 21.34
C ASP A 512 -0.18 -10.77 20.49
N ASP A 513 1.02 -10.17 20.49
CA ASP A 513 2.18 -10.69 19.79
C ASP A 513 3.14 -11.43 20.76
N PRO A 514 3.24 -12.77 20.68
CA PRO A 514 3.91 -13.61 21.69
C PRO A 514 5.44 -13.71 21.52
N ILE A 515 6.13 -12.66 21.13
CA ILE A 515 7.58 -12.69 20.79
C ILE A 515 8.45 -13.37 21.86
N GLU A 516 8.18 -13.11 23.16
CA GLU A 516 8.96 -13.73 24.24
C GLU A 516 8.84 -15.25 24.28
N THR A 517 7.68 -15.78 23.90
CA THR A 517 7.44 -17.23 23.87
C THR A 517 8.13 -17.90 22.69
N GLU A 518 8.20 -17.23 21.54
CA GLU A 518 8.93 -17.72 20.35
C GLU A 518 10.44 -17.69 20.56
N LEU A 519 10.99 -16.64 21.19
CA LEU A 519 12.40 -16.53 21.54
C LEU A 519 12.83 -17.63 22.55
N ALA A 520 11.96 -18.01 23.47
CA ALA A 520 12.23 -19.07 24.45
C ALA A 520 12.23 -20.47 23.82
N THR A 521 11.45 -20.70 22.77
CA THR A 521 11.38 -21.98 22.03
C THR A 521 12.51 -22.15 21.02
N ALA A 522 13.00 -21.07 20.43
CA ALA A 522 14.14 -21.10 19.51
C ALA A 522 15.49 -21.36 20.19
N LYS A 523 15.60 -21.13 21.50
CA LYS A 523 16.80 -21.40 22.32
C LYS A 523 16.87 -22.86 22.89
N LYS A 524 15.90 -23.70 22.59
CA LYS A 524 15.86 -25.13 22.92
C LYS A 524 16.04 -25.97 21.65
#